data_ae03510bb7fca41a8e42277f169cda45
#
_entry.id   ae03510bb7fca41a8e42277f169cda45
#
_cell.length_a   1.000
_cell.length_b   1.000
_cell.length_c   1.000
_cell.angle_alpha   90.00
_cell.angle_beta   90.00
_cell.angle_gamma   90.00
#
_symmetry.space_group_name_H-M   'P 1'
#
loop_
_entity.id
_entity.type
_entity.pdbx_description
1 polymer ?
#
loop_
_entity_poly.entity_id
_entity_poly.type
_entity_poly.pdbx_seq_one_letter_code
_entity_poly.pdbx_strand_id
1 'polypeptide(L)'
;MKIKKTTGCVLFDKKNSRDIFALKLANNLRLKEHDDLPNNNQLGAKTSNFVAETIYSPNKYFTTKYNISTKNNLYDVNYENLSAEININNFVTTFDYLNENNNSEKNSYLLNKTAFKFDDSKNISFSTRQNKKTNLTEYYNLMYQYRNDCLIASIEYKKNYYEDRDIKPDESIFFKLSIVPFGET
;
A
#
# COMPACT_ATOMS: atom_id res chain seq x y z
N MET A 1 8.18 -26.26 19.14
CA MET A 1 7.48 -26.62 17.88
C MET A 1 6.56 -25.45 17.50
N LYS A 2 6.64 -24.97 16.27
CA LYS A 2 5.85 -23.84 15.76
C LYS A 2 4.84 -24.37 14.75
N ILE A 3 3.56 -24.21 15.03
CA ILE A 3 2.50 -24.60 14.11
C ILE A 3 1.96 -23.32 13.46
N LYS A 4 2.21 -23.17 12.16
CA LYS A 4 1.61 -22.08 11.35
C LYS A 4 0.39 -22.65 10.65
N LYS A 5 -0.79 -22.12 10.94
CA LYS A 5 -2.02 -22.49 10.24
C LYS A 5 -2.43 -21.35 9.31
N THR A 6 -2.50 -21.63 8.03
CA THR A 6 -3.02 -20.71 7.00
C THR A 6 -4.16 -21.42 6.26
N THR A 7 -5.27 -20.78 6.14
CA THR A 7 -6.46 -21.27 5.42
C THR A 7 -6.85 -20.21 4.39
N GLY A 8 -7.19 -20.62 3.18
CA GLY A 8 -7.58 -19.71 2.11
C GLY A 8 -8.73 -20.27 1.29
N CYS A 9 -9.49 -19.38 0.67
CA CYS A 9 -10.55 -19.68 -0.29
C CYS A 9 -10.34 -18.79 -1.51
N VAL A 10 -10.46 -19.36 -2.70
CA VAL A 10 -10.33 -18.63 -3.97
C VAL A 10 -11.54 -18.95 -4.85
N LEU A 11 -12.19 -17.92 -5.37
CA LEU A 11 -13.20 -18.03 -6.42
C LEU A 11 -12.56 -17.68 -7.76
N PHE A 12 -12.51 -18.64 -8.65
CA PHE A 12 -11.88 -18.52 -9.96
C PHE A 12 -12.92 -18.39 -11.07
N ASP A 13 -12.72 -17.39 -11.95
CA ASP A 13 -13.49 -17.23 -13.18
C ASP A 13 -12.86 -18.04 -14.32
N LYS A 14 -13.41 -19.22 -14.59
CA LYS A 14 -12.92 -20.12 -15.65
C LYS A 14 -12.96 -19.51 -17.04
N LYS A 15 -13.94 -18.63 -17.32
CA LYS A 15 -14.12 -18.01 -18.64
C LYS A 15 -13.00 -17.01 -18.96
N ASN A 16 -12.55 -16.27 -17.96
CA ASN A 16 -11.52 -15.23 -18.12
C ASN A 16 -10.16 -15.65 -17.53
N SER A 17 -10.02 -16.88 -17.06
CA SER A 17 -8.80 -17.45 -16.46
C SER A 17 -8.18 -16.56 -15.37
N ARG A 18 -9.01 -16.07 -14.45
CA ARG A 18 -8.57 -15.17 -13.37
C ARG A 18 -9.27 -15.44 -12.06
N ASP A 19 -8.63 -15.07 -10.97
CA ASP A 19 -9.20 -15.07 -9.64
C ASP A 19 -10.10 -13.84 -9.45
N ILE A 20 -11.39 -14.06 -9.13
CA ILE A 20 -12.35 -12.99 -8.83
C ILE A 20 -12.25 -12.59 -7.36
N PHE A 21 -12.11 -13.58 -6.49
CA PHE A 21 -12.07 -13.38 -5.06
C PHE A 21 -11.08 -14.35 -4.43
N ALA A 22 -10.27 -13.82 -3.53
CA ALA A 22 -9.38 -14.62 -2.70
C ALA A 22 -9.46 -14.16 -1.24
N LEU A 23 -9.57 -15.11 -0.33
CA LEU A 23 -9.52 -14.90 1.11
C LEU A 23 -8.43 -15.76 1.70
N LYS A 24 -7.51 -15.14 2.45
CA LYS A 24 -6.46 -15.83 3.19
C LYS A 24 -6.55 -15.46 4.66
N LEU A 25 -6.51 -16.45 5.51
CA LEU A 25 -6.53 -16.30 6.96
C LEU A 25 -5.28 -16.94 7.55
N ALA A 26 -4.62 -16.26 8.46
CA ALA A 26 -3.41 -16.76 9.10
C ALA A 26 -3.34 -16.44 10.58
N ASN A 27 -2.82 -17.40 11.35
CA ASN A 27 -2.51 -17.26 12.75
C ASN A 27 -1.34 -18.18 13.11
N ASN A 28 -0.54 -17.81 14.11
CA ASN A 28 0.52 -18.65 14.64
C ASN A 28 0.13 -19.16 16.02
N LEU A 29 0.20 -20.48 16.21
CA LEU A 29 0.08 -21.14 17.50
C LEU A 29 1.45 -21.62 17.98
N ARG A 30 1.77 -21.39 19.24
CA ARG A 30 3.01 -21.80 19.90
C ARG A 30 2.70 -22.62 21.14
N LEU A 31 3.51 -23.61 21.40
CA LEU A 31 3.40 -24.41 22.62
C LEU A 31 4.00 -23.70 23.83
N LYS A 32 4.97 -22.81 23.63
CA LYS A 32 5.67 -22.07 24.68
C LYS A 32 5.76 -20.58 24.28
N GLU A 33 5.58 -19.70 25.23
CA GLU A 33 5.77 -18.26 25.09
C GLU A 33 7.26 -17.92 24.97
N HIS A 34 7.55 -16.81 24.29
CA HIS A 34 8.87 -16.25 24.10
C HIS A 34 8.82 -14.74 24.32
N ASP A 35 9.47 -14.27 25.36
CA ASP A 35 9.47 -12.86 25.76
C ASP A 35 10.42 -12.00 24.89
N ASP A 36 11.33 -12.65 24.13
CA ASP A 36 12.30 -11.98 23.27
C ASP A 36 11.71 -11.44 21.96
N LEU A 37 10.41 -11.71 21.71
CA LEU A 37 9.75 -11.29 20.47
C LEU A 37 8.91 -10.05 20.68
N PRO A 38 8.79 -9.17 19.63
CA PRO A 38 8.01 -7.96 19.73
C PRO A 38 6.55 -8.19 20.15
N ASN A 39 6.08 -7.43 21.14
CA ASN A 39 4.74 -7.55 21.68
C ASN A 39 3.64 -6.97 20.77
N ASN A 40 4.01 -6.09 19.82
CA ASN A 40 3.04 -5.37 18.98
C ASN A 40 2.13 -6.28 18.13
N ASN A 41 2.65 -7.44 17.72
CA ASN A 41 1.92 -8.42 16.92
C ASN A 41 1.68 -9.74 17.67
N GLN A 42 1.94 -9.76 18.97
CA GLN A 42 1.79 -10.93 19.86
C GLN A 42 2.53 -12.18 19.35
N LEU A 43 3.62 -12.02 18.59
CA LEU A 43 4.39 -13.14 18.05
C LEU A 43 5.04 -13.99 19.14
N GLY A 44 5.32 -13.44 20.31
CA GLY A 44 5.85 -14.13 21.49
C GLY A 44 4.79 -14.93 22.25
N ALA A 45 3.53 -14.55 22.16
CA ALA A 45 2.42 -15.20 22.86
C ALA A 45 2.11 -16.59 22.31
N LYS A 46 1.36 -17.42 23.07
CA LYS A 46 0.87 -18.73 22.61
C LYS A 46 0.08 -18.62 21.32
N THR A 47 -0.69 -17.56 21.18
CA THR A 47 -1.46 -17.28 19.95
C THR A 47 -1.08 -15.89 19.46
N SER A 48 -0.61 -15.79 18.20
CA SER A 48 -0.31 -14.50 17.57
C SER A 48 -1.60 -13.76 17.17
N ASN A 49 -1.46 -12.53 16.71
CA ASN A 49 -2.53 -11.82 16.03
C ASN A 49 -3.14 -12.68 14.92
N PHE A 50 -4.43 -12.53 14.74
CA PHE A 50 -5.15 -13.05 13.58
C PHE A 50 -4.98 -12.10 12.41
N VAL A 51 -4.61 -12.63 11.25
CA VAL A 51 -4.40 -11.84 10.03
C VAL A 51 -5.33 -12.35 8.94
N ALA A 52 -6.03 -11.45 8.29
CA ALA A 52 -6.84 -11.74 7.12
C ALA A 52 -6.43 -10.86 5.93
N GLU A 53 -6.38 -11.46 4.76
CA GLU A 53 -6.19 -10.77 3.48
C GLU A 53 -7.35 -11.16 2.55
N THR A 54 -8.02 -10.16 2.01
CA THR A 54 -9.08 -10.33 1.03
C THR A 54 -8.71 -9.59 -0.24
N ILE A 55 -8.84 -10.24 -1.40
CA ILE A 55 -8.66 -9.63 -2.72
C ILE A 55 -9.96 -9.86 -3.49
N TYR A 56 -10.48 -8.80 -4.08
CA TYR A 56 -11.67 -8.85 -4.92
C TYR A 56 -11.43 -8.11 -6.23
N SER A 57 -11.50 -8.84 -7.35
CA SER A 57 -11.24 -8.36 -8.71
C SER A 57 -12.39 -8.80 -9.64
N PRO A 58 -13.55 -8.13 -9.60
CA PRO A 58 -14.72 -8.53 -10.39
C PRO A 58 -14.49 -8.42 -11.90
N ASN A 59 -13.60 -7.53 -12.32
CA ASN A 59 -13.23 -7.32 -13.71
C ASN A 59 -11.75 -6.87 -13.80
N LYS A 60 -11.22 -6.76 -15.02
CA LYS A 60 -9.83 -6.35 -15.26
C LYS A 60 -9.55 -4.86 -14.93
N TYR A 61 -10.58 -4.10 -14.68
CA TYR A 61 -10.48 -2.65 -14.46
C TYR A 61 -10.52 -2.25 -13.00
N PHE A 62 -10.98 -3.14 -12.13
CA PHE A 62 -11.15 -2.84 -10.72
C PHE A 62 -10.61 -3.97 -9.84
N THR A 63 -9.78 -3.61 -8.88
CA THR A 63 -9.28 -4.52 -7.85
C THR A 63 -9.34 -3.83 -6.50
N THR A 64 -9.86 -4.50 -5.50
CA THR A 64 -9.76 -4.07 -4.11
C THR A 64 -9.06 -5.13 -3.28
N LYS A 65 -8.24 -4.67 -2.33
CA LYS A 65 -7.50 -5.50 -1.37
C LYS A 65 -7.79 -4.98 0.02
N TYR A 66 -8.14 -5.90 0.92
CA TYR A 66 -8.35 -5.57 2.32
C TYR A 66 -7.49 -6.47 3.19
N ASN A 67 -6.63 -5.86 3.98
CA ASN A 67 -5.77 -6.53 4.94
C ASN A 67 -6.12 -6.06 6.33
N ILE A 68 -6.32 -6.98 7.24
CA ILE A 68 -6.61 -6.70 8.64
C ILE A 68 -5.78 -7.57 9.57
N SER A 69 -5.32 -6.99 10.65
CA SER A 69 -4.69 -7.72 11.76
C SER A 69 -5.37 -7.35 13.06
N THR A 70 -5.88 -8.34 13.77
CA THR A 70 -6.54 -8.17 15.06
C THR A 70 -5.79 -8.91 16.17
N LYS A 71 -5.91 -8.44 17.40
CA LYS A 71 -5.45 -9.20 18.56
C LYS A 71 -6.27 -10.48 18.71
N ASN A 72 -5.85 -11.37 19.59
CA ASN A 72 -6.50 -12.67 19.84
C ASN A 72 -7.98 -12.58 20.22
N ASN A 73 -8.42 -11.43 20.75
CA ASN A 73 -9.81 -11.17 21.10
C ASN A 73 -10.70 -10.83 19.89
N LEU A 74 -10.12 -10.68 18.69
CA LEU A 74 -10.78 -10.31 17.43
C LEU A 74 -11.47 -8.93 17.41
N TYR A 75 -11.54 -8.23 18.54
CA TYR A 75 -12.16 -6.90 18.63
C TYR A 75 -11.15 -5.76 18.46
N ASP A 76 -9.92 -5.98 18.91
CA ASP A 76 -8.88 -4.96 18.85
C ASP A 76 -8.14 -5.04 17.50
N VAL A 77 -8.46 -4.12 16.60
CA VAL A 77 -7.77 -3.98 15.31
C VAL A 77 -6.46 -3.24 15.52
N ASN A 78 -5.34 -3.89 15.21
CA ASN A 78 -4.01 -3.30 15.26
C ASN A 78 -3.59 -2.67 13.94
N TYR A 79 -4.04 -3.27 12.85
CA TYR A 79 -3.69 -2.86 11.51
C TYR A 79 -4.86 -3.12 10.56
N GLU A 80 -5.14 -2.15 9.74
CA GLU A 80 -6.15 -2.21 8.71
C GLU A 80 -5.65 -1.46 7.47
N ASN A 81 -5.71 -2.09 6.32
CA ASN A 81 -5.39 -1.47 5.05
C ASN A 81 -6.44 -1.85 4.01
N LEU A 82 -7.08 -0.85 3.45
CA LEU A 82 -7.99 -0.99 2.32
C LEU A 82 -7.38 -0.28 1.11
N SER A 83 -7.10 -1.04 0.06
CA SER A 83 -6.61 -0.53 -1.22
C SER A 83 -7.66 -0.76 -2.29
N ALA A 84 -7.91 0.23 -3.12
CA ALA A 84 -8.77 0.15 -4.29
C ALA A 84 -8.05 0.71 -5.51
N GLU A 85 -7.93 -0.10 -6.55
CA GLU A 85 -7.29 0.26 -7.82
C GLU A 85 -8.31 0.25 -8.95
N ILE A 86 -8.32 1.31 -9.73
CA ILE A 86 -9.07 1.43 -10.98
C ILE A 86 -8.04 1.58 -12.12
N ASN A 87 -8.13 0.70 -13.10
CA ASN A 87 -7.22 0.65 -14.24
C ASN A 87 -8.03 0.63 -15.54
N ILE A 88 -8.07 1.76 -16.23
CA ILE A 88 -8.82 1.92 -17.49
C ILE A 88 -7.88 2.42 -18.58
N ASN A 89 -7.51 1.53 -19.50
CA ASN A 89 -6.59 1.84 -20.59
C ASN A 89 -5.27 2.46 -20.07
N ASN A 90 -5.08 3.74 -20.36
CA ASN A 90 -3.89 4.50 -19.99
C ASN A 90 -3.98 5.19 -18.63
N PHE A 91 -5.11 5.05 -17.94
CA PHE A 91 -5.37 5.68 -16.65
C PHE A 91 -5.39 4.64 -15.54
N VAL A 92 -4.56 4.84 -14.52
CA VAL A 92 -4.54 4.02 -13.30
C VAL A 92 -4.64 4.93 -12.10
N THR A 93 -5.58 4.66 -11.22
CA THR A 93 -5.67 5.36 -9.92
C THR A 93 -5.82 4.34 -8.79
N THR A 94 -5.06 4.57 -7.73
CA THR A 94 -5.09 3.76 -6.51
C THR A 94 -5.42 4.64 -5.32
N PHE A 95 -6.32 4.17 -4.48
CA PHE A 95 -6.63 4.74 -3.18
C PHE A 95 -6.27 3.72 -2.11
N ASP A 96 -5.41 4.12 -1.19
CA ASP A 96 -5.00 3.30 -0.04
C ASP A 96 -5.42 3.99 1.25
N TYR A 97 -6.26 3.34 2.02
CA TYR A 97 -6.57 3.73 3.40
C TYR A 97 -5.80 2.82 4.35
N LEU A 98 -4.97 3.42 5.18
CA LEU A 98 -4.18 2.75 6.20
C LEU A 98 -4.62 3.23 7.58
N ASN A 99 -4.88 2.29 8.47
CA ASN A 99 -5.14 2.56 9.87
C ASN A 99 -4.26 1.63 10.73
N GLU A 100 -3.39 2.23 11.54
CA GLU A 100 -2.50 1.51 12.45
C GLU A 100 -2.78 1.95 13.88
N ASN A 101 -3.03 0.99 14.74
CA ASN A 101 -3.25 1.19 16.15
C ASN A 101 -2.15 0.45 16.94
N ASN A 102 -1.02 1.08 17.07
CA ASN A 102 0.03 0.62 17.97
C ASN A 102 -0.26 1.16 19.39
N ASN A 103 0.11 0.42 20.42
CA ASN A 103 -0.22 0.73 21.81
C ASN A 103 0.09 2.19 22.25
N SER A 104 0.98 2.87 21.52
CA SER A 104 1.41 4.24 21.81
C SER A 104 0.85 5.28 20.82
N GLU A 105 0.55 4.88 19.60
CA GLU A 105 0.16 5.80 18.52
C GLU A 105 -0.91 5.19 17.63
N LYS A 106 -1.91 6.01 17.31
CA LYS A 106 -2.91 5.71 16.30
C LYS A 106 -2.62 6.58 15.08
N ASN A 107 -2.33 5.95 13.96
CA ASN A 107 -2.07 6.62 12.70
C ASN A 107 -3.10 6.18 11.66
N SER A 108 -3.65 7.14 10.95
CA SER A 108 -4.61 6.86 9.89
C SER A 108 -4.34 7.78 8.71
N TYR A 109 -4.13 7.18 7.54
CA TYR A 109 -3.75 7.87 6.32
C TYR A 109 -4.65 7.46 5.15
N LEU A 110 -4.93 8.43 4.29
CA LEU A 110 -5.49 8.21 2.97
C LEU A 110 -4.45 8.63 1.92
N LEU A 111 -4.01 7.69 1.12
CA LEU A 111 -3.07 7.90 0.02
C LEU A 111 -3.82 7.74 -1.30
N ASN A 112 -3.63 8.69 -2.21
CA ASN A 112 -4.04 8.55 -3.60
C ASN A 112 -2.81 8.58 -4.49
N LYS A 113 -2.78 7.70 -5.48
CA LYS A 113 -1.81 7.71 -6.58
C LYS A 113 -2.57 7.56 -7.88
N THR A 114 -2.39 8.49 -8.77
CA THR A 114 -3.02 8.50 -10.09
C THR A 114 -1.94 8.67 -11.14
N ALA A 115 -1.98 7.85 -12.18
CA ALA A 115 -1.08 7.92 -13.30
C ALA A 115 -1.86 7.88 -14.61
N PHE A 116 -1.39 8.66 -15.57
CA PHE A 116 -1.90 8.66 -16.94
C PHE A 116 -0.74 8.54 -17.93
N LYS A 117 -0.82 7.55 -18.81
CA LYS A 117 0.14 7.35 -19.91
C LYS A 117 -0.42 7.99 -21.16
N PHE A 118 0.30 8.95 -21.72
CA PHE A 118 -0.04 9.52 -23.03
C PHE A 118 0.33 8.54 -24.15
N ASP A 119 1.53 7.97 -24.04
CA ASP A 119 2.10 6.95 -24.91
C ASP A 119 3.13 6.12 -24.11
N ASP A 120 3.87 5.23 -24.80
CA ASP A 120 4.90 4.40 -24.15
C ASP A 120 6.09 5.21 -23.62
N SER A 121 6.26 6.43 -24.11
CA SER A 121 7.35 7.34 -23.77
C SER A 121 7.00 8.36 -22.72
N LYS A 122 5.73 8.72 -22.55
CA LYS A 122 5.30 9.86 -21.74
C LYS A 122 4.22 9.47 -20.73
N ASN A 123 4.45 9.82 -19.49
CA ASN A 123 3.45 9.67 -18.45
C ASN A 123 3.43 10.88 -17.51
N ILE A 124 2.29 11.09 -16.91
CA ILE A 124 2.09 12.02 -15.80
C ILE A 124 1.57 11.25 -14.60
N SER A 125 2.06 11.54 -13.42
CA SER A 125 1.56 10.95 -12.19
C SER A 125 1.35 12.01 -11.12
N PHE A 126 0.33 11.78 -10.32
CA PHE A 126 -0.03 12.59 -9.18
C PHE A 126 -0.16 11.71 -7.96
N SER A 127 0.38 12.14 -6.83
CA SER A 127 0.15 11.47 -5.56
C SER A 127 -0.06 12.47 -4.42
N THR A 128 -0.90 12.07 -3.47
CA THR A 128 -1.18 12.86 -2.28
C THR A 128 -1.42 11.93 -1.09
N ARG A 129 -1.05 12.40 0.10
CA ARG A 129 -1.32 11.71 1.36
C ARG A 129 -1.99 12.66 2.33
N GLN A 130 -3.08 12.22 2.91
CA GLN A 130 -3.81 12.92 3.95
C GLN A 130 -3.73 12.14 5.26
N ASN A 131 -3.31 12.78 6.31
CA ASN A 131 -3.42 12.29 7.68
C ASN A 131 -4.87 12.49 8.15
N LYS A 132 -5.57 11.39 8.43
CA LYS A 132 -6.99 11.46 8.81
C LYS A 132 -7.18 11.86 10.28
N LYS A 133 -6.17 11.67 11.12
CA LYS A 133 -6.22 12.05 12.53
C LYS A 133 -6.17 13.58 12.70
N THR A 134 -5.29 14.24 11.96
CA THR A 134 -5.11 15.69 11.99
C THR A 134 -5.92 16.41 10.92
N ASN A 135 -6.54 15.67 10.00
CA ASN A 135 -7.21 16.15 8.80
C ASN A 135 -6.30 17.04 7.92
N LEU A 136 -5.01 16.78 7.96
CA LEU A 136 -3.98 17.52 7.25
C LEU A 136 -3.54 16.74 6.00
N THR A 137 -3.51 17.41 4.86
CA THR A 137 -2.80 16.89 3.69
C THR A 137 -1.30 17.07 3.90
N GLU A 138 -0.55 15.97 3.94
CA GLU A 138 0.87 16.01 4.23
C GLU A 138 1.69 16.43 3.02
N TYR A 139 1.30 15.96 1.81
CA TYR A 139 1.96 16.38 0.59
C TYR A 139 1.08 16.24 -0.66
N TYR A 140 1.45 17.01 -1.67
CA TYR A 140 1.12 16.81 -3.08
C TYR A 140 2.41 16.58 -3.87
N ASN A 141 2.37 15.64 -4.80
CA ASN A 141 3.47 15.37 -5.72
C ASN A 141 2.90 15.18 -7.12
N LEU A 142 3.41 15.97 -8.06
CA LEU A 142 3.07 15.88 -9.49
C LEU A 142 4.37 15.63 -10.26
N MET A 143 4.41 14.56 -11.03
CA MET A 143 5.58 14.19 -11.83
C MET A 143 5.18 13.98 -13.27
N TYR A 144 5.92 14.59 -14.18
CA TYR A 144 5.92 14.25 -15.61
C TYR A 144 7.22 13.52 -15.96
N GLN A 145 7.09 12.42 -16.67
CA GLN A 145 8.24 11.62 -17.08
C GLN A 145 8.21 11.38 -18.60
N TYR A 146 9.37 11.55 -19.20
CA TYR A 146 9.68 11.14 -20.58
C TYR A 146 10.71 10.03 -20.55
N ARG A 147 10.50 9.00 -21.33
CA ARG A 147 11.40 7.86 -21.48
C ARG A 147 11.56 7.48 -22.94
N ASN A 148 12.80 7.25 -23.36
CA ASN A 148 13.13 6.55 -24.61
C ASN A 148 14.18 5.47 -24.32
N ASP A 149 14.72 4.84 -25.35
CA ASP A 149 15.66 3.71 -25.21
C ASP A 149 16.96 4.08 -24.49
N CYS A 150 17.36 5.35 -24.52
CA CYS A 150 18.65 5.82 -23.99
C CYS A 150 18.51 6.76 -22.80
N LEU A 151 17.33 7.33 -22.57
CA LEU A 151 17.14 8.44 -21.63
C LEU A 151 15.84 8.33 -20.88
N ILE A 152 15.91 8.57 -19.57
CA ILE A 152 14.74 8.86 -18.73
C ILE A 152 14.92 10.27 -18.18
N ALA A 153 14.00 11.17 -18.51
CA ALA A 153 13.94 12.52 -17.97
C ALA A 153 12.63 12.70 -17.21
N SER A 154 12.68 13.31 -16.04
CA SER A 154 11.46 13.65 -15.30
C SER A 154 11.58 15.02 -14.64
N ILE A 155 10.44 15.70 -14.57
CA ILE A 155 10.24 16.89 -13.75
C ILE A 155 9.21 16.56 -12.67
N GLU A 156 9.53 16.84 -11.44
CA GLU A 156 8.72 16.53 -10.27
C GLU A 156 8.51 17.81 -9.45
N TYR A 157 7.25 18.19 -9.30
CA TYR A 157 6.84 19.24 -8.37
C TYR A 157 6.33 18.58 -7.09
N LYS A 158 6.89 18.96 -5.96
CA LYS A 158 6.51 18.45 -4.64
C LYS A 158 6.20 19.62 -3.71
N LYS A 159 5.07 19.54 -3.04
CA LYS A 159 4.67 20.47 -1.99
C LYS A 159 4.33 19.69 -0.74
N ASN A 160 5.09 19.95 0.33
CA ASN A 160 4.91 19.37 1.64
C ASN A 160 4.22 20.38 2.55
N TYR A 161 3.22 19.92 3.31
CA TYR A 161 2.49 20.72 4.31
C TYR A 161 2.81 20.25 5.73
N TYR A 162 3.63 19.21 5.87
CA TYR A 162 4.01 18.69 7.17
C TYR A 162 4.91 19.69 7.88
N GLU A 163 4.57 20.01 9.12
CA GLU A 163 5.33 20.87 10.00
C GLU A 163 5.59 20.10 11.30
N ASP A 164 6.87 19.95 11.67
CA ASP A 164 7.28 19.36 12.93
C ASP A 164 8.51 20.13 13.44
N ARG A 165 8.35 20.84 14.56
CA ARG A 165 9.39 21.65 15.25
C ARG A 165 10.25 22.48 14.31
N ASP A 166 11.30 21.86 13.72
CA ASP A 166 12.29 22.52 12.86
C ASP A 166 12.00 22.33 11.35
N ILE A 167 11.05 21.46 10.99
CA ILE A 167 10.66 21.20 9.59
C ILE A 167 9.49 22.11 9.24
N LYS A 168 9.70 23.01 8.28
CA LYS A 168 8.66 23.90 7.75
C LYS A 168 8.08 23.31 6.47
N PRO A 169 6.81 23.65 6.13
CA PRO A 169 6.27 23.36 4.82
C PRO A 169 7.20 23.85 3.72
N ASP A 170 7.48 23.03 2.74
CA ASP A 170 8.36 23.35 1.63
C ASP A 170 7.72 23.06 0.28
N GLU A 171 8.22 23.73 -0.73
CA GLU A 171 7.82 23.58 -2.12
C GLU A 171 9.08 23.44 -2.97
N SER A 172 9.14 22.41 -3.80
CA SER A 172 10.34 22.09 -4.56
C SER A 172 10.03 21.55 -5.94
N ILE A 173 10.90 21.88 -6.89
CA ILE A 173 10.89 21.32 -8.24
C ILE A 173 12.20 20.56 -8.44
N PHE A 174 12.09 19.29 -8.79
CA PHE A 174 13.21 18.43 -9.10
C PHE A 174 13.25 18.10 -10.59
N PHE A 175 14.41 18.23 -11.17
CA PHE A 175 14.70 17.71 -12.51
C PHE A 175 15.63 16.51 -12.35
N LYS A 176 15.21 15.36 -12.90
CA LYS A 176 15.98 14.10 -12.86
C LYS A 176 16.28 13.66 -14.30
N LEU A 177 17.52 13.32 -14.55
CA LEU A 177 17.99 12.80 -15.81
C LEU A 177 18.76 11.50 -15.55
N SER A 178 18.39 10.44 -16.24
CA SER A 178 19.09 9.16 -16.18
C SER A 178 19.38 8.67 -17.59
N ILE A 179 20.63 8.30 -17.84
CA ILE A 179 21.04 7.69 -19.10
C ILE A 179 20.94 6.18 -18.92
N VAL A 180 20.19 5.51 -19.76
CA VAL A 180 20.06 4.04 -19.76
C VAL A 180 21.21 3.47 -20.59
N PRO A 181 22.10 2.64 -20.01
CA PRO A 181 23.17 2.01 -20.77
C PRO A 181 22.62 1.11 -21.87
N PHE A 182 23.22 1.15 -23.06
CA PHE A 182 22.91 0.20 -24.13
C PHE A 182 23.35 -1.20 -23.69
N GLY A 183 22.38 -2.13 -23.54
CA GLY A 183 22.70 -3.55 -23.31
C GLY A 183 22.01 -4.24 -22.14
N GLU A 184 21.18 -3.57 -21.35
CA GLU A 184 20.31 -4.22 -20.37
C GLU A 184 18.90 -4.37 -20.96
N THR A 185 18.68 -5.49 -21.67
CA THR A 185 17.37 -5.98 -22.11
C THR A 185 16.94 -7.15 -21.23
#